data_fa0518d825e1fd7f9f213832d93b67e5
#
_entry.id   fa0518d825e1fd7f9f213832d93b67e5
#
_cell.length_a   1.000
_cell.length_b   1.000
_cell.length_c   1.000
_cell.angle_alpha   90.00
_cell.angle_beta   90.00
_cell.angle_gamma   90.00
#
_symmetry.space_group_name_H-M   'P 1'
#
loop_
_entity.id
_entity.type
_entity.pdbx_description
1 polymer ?
#
loop_
_entity_poly.entity_id
_entity_poly.type
_entity_poly.pdbx_seq_one_letter_code
_entity_poly.pdbx_strand_id
1 'polypeptide(L)'
;MRNWLLPEYIEDILPPQARRIEELRRVILDLFYAHGYQFVIPPLVEYVESLLTGTGRDMDLKTFKLVDQLSGRMMGLRADITPQVARIDAHLLNREGITRLCYCGSVAHTRPSATGRTREPLQIGAELYGHRGLESDAEVQQLMLQSLRLAGIAEIQLDLGHVGVFRSIARRGDLSAELEDELFGVLQSKDRPALRELTNGLDPRTGQALMSLPDLYGGDEMLQRAAKRLPDYPEISKALAELQAFSKELRGKVAGVSFDLAEVRGYRYHSGVVFSAYVIGSANAIAVGGRYDEVGKAFGRARPATGFSMDLREVAALLPRKSVRSAILAPYSADAALNKKIASLREQGEIVIIDLPHEKAGTDLNCDRILVLRNGVWETSDLK
;
A
#
# COMPACT_ATOMS: atom_id res chain seq x y z
N MET A 1 28.03 25.07 2.42
CA MET A 1 26.90 24.09 2.46
C MET A 1 27.49 22.71 2.60
N ARG A 2 26.87 21.82 3.42
CA ARG A 2 27.31 20.42 3.54
C ARG A 2 26.88 19.69 2.27
N ASN A 3 27.81 19.17 1.48
CA ASN A 3 27.57 18.58 0.15
C ASN A 3 26.84 17.21 0.18
N TRP A 4 26.44 16.74 1.36
CA TRP A 4 25.80 15.43 1.59
C TRP A 4 24.39 15.53 2.20
N LEU A 5 23.75 16.70 2.17
CA LEU A 5 22.37 16.86 2.63
C LEU A 5 21.41 16.21 1.64
N LEU A 6 20.51 15.37 2.16
CA LEU A 6 19.41 14.81 1.39
C LEU A 6 18.29 15.85 1.22
N PRO A 7 17.45 15.71 0.19
CA PRO A 7 16.24 16.52 0.03
C PRO A 7 15.27 16.31 1.21
N GLU A 8 14.40 17.29 1.45
CA GLU A 8 13.34 17.17 2.46
C GLU A 8 12.45 15.94 2.20
N TYR A 9 12.11 15.22 3.27
CA TYR A 9 11.31 13.99 3.28
C TYR A 9 11.92 12.81 2.52
N ILE A 10 13.24 12.85 2.26
CA ILE A 10 14.05 11.73 1.77
C ILE A 10 15.12 11.45 2.82
N GLU A 11 15.27 10.19 3.20
CA GLU A 11 16.16 9.78 4.29
C GLU A 11 16.81 8.42 4.01
N ASP A 12 18.04 8.24 4.53
CA ASP A 12 18.67 6.93 4.59
C ASP A 12 17.96 6.05 5.61
N ILE A 13 17.75 4.79 5.27
CA ILE A 13 17.22 3.78 6.19
C ILE A 13 18.40 3.02 6.79
N LEU A 14 18.62 3.21 8.08
CA LEU A 14 19.77 2.63 8.78
C LEU A 14 19.56 1.14 9.16
N PRO A 15 20.64 0.38 9.46
CA PRO A 15 20.62 -1.08 9.56
C PRO A 15 19.48 -1.72 10.37
N PRO A 16 19.12 -1.28 11.58
CA PRO A 16 18.04 -1.92 12.33
C PRO A 16 16.68 -1.82 11.63
N GLN A 17 16.40 -0.66 11.03
CA GLN A 17 15.14 -0.43 10.32
C GLN A 17 15.15 -1.11 8.95
N ALA A 18 16.24 -1.01 8.20
CA ALA A 18 16.41 -1.67 6.91
C ALA A 18 16.22 -3.19 7.03
N ARG A 19 16.81 -3.82 8.06
CA ARG A 19 16.65 -5.24 8.34
C ARG A 19 15.18 -5.61 8.57
N ARG A 20 14.45 -4.82 9.35
CA ARG A 20 13.03 -5.04 9.64
C ARG A 20 12.18 -4.95 8.38
N ILE A 21 12.40 -3.92 7.55
CA ILE A 21 11.68 -3.75 6.28
C ILE A 21 11.91 -4.95 5.37
N GLU A 22 13.17 -5.43 5.27
CA GLU A 22 13.49 -6.59 4.43
C GLU A 22 12.87 -7.89 4.97
N GLU A 23 12.83 -8.10 6.28
CA GLU A 23 12.13 -9.23 6.89
C GLU A 23 10.62 -9.19 6.58
N LEU A 24 9.98 -8.03 6.74
CA LEU A 24 8.57 -7.85 6.38
C LEU A 24 8.31 -8.10 4.90
N ARG A 25 9.16 -7.55 4.03
CA ARG A 25 9.04 -7.75 2.59
C ARG A 25 9.01 -9.24 2.22
N ARG A 26 9.93 -10.04 2.78
CA ARG A 26 10.00 -11.48 2.53
C ARG A 26 8.75 -12.20 2.99
N VAL A 27 8.35 -12.01 4.24
CA VAL A 27 7.18 -12.71 4.83
C VAL A 27 5.91 -12.39 4.08
N ILE A 28 5.72 -11.12 3.67
CA ILE A 28 4.52 -10.70 2.94
C ILE A 28 4.52 -11.24 1.50
N LEU A 29 5.67 -11.24 0.82
CA LEU A 29 5.77 -11.83 -0.53
C LEU A 29 5.55 -13.35 -0.49
N ASP A 30 6.05 -14.05 0.52
CA ASP A 30 5.81 -15.48 0.73
C ASP A 30 4.31 -15.76 0.98
N LEU A 31 3.63 -14.89 1.76
CA LEU A 31 2.17 -14.96 1.92
C LEU A 31 1.47 -14.79 0.57
N PHE A 32 1.85 -13.78 -0.23
CA PHE A 32 1.24 -13.56 -1.54
C PHE A 32 1.45 -14.76 -2.48
N TYR A 33 2.65 -15.33 -2.47
CA TYR A 33 2.96 -16.53 -3.24
C TYR A 33 2.09 -17.71 -2.80
N ALA A 34 1.90 -17.91 -1.50
CA ALA A 34 1.03 -18.98 -0.97
C ALA A 34 -0.44 -18.81 -1.36
N HIS A 35 -0.88 -17.57 -1.65
CA HIS A 35 -2.21 -17.26 -2.18
C HIS A 35 -2.28 -17.29 -3.73
N GLY A 36 -1.20 -17.72 -4.41
CA GLY A 36 -1.14 -17.84 -5.86
C GLY A 36 -0.86 -16.54 -6.62
N TYR A 37 -0.42 -15.49 -5.94
CA TYR A 37 -0.01 -14.25 -6.58
C TYR A 37 1.38 -14.37 -7.17
N GLN A 38 1.53 -14.01 -8.44
CA GLN A 38 2.77 -14.03 -9.18
C GLN A 38 3.49 -12.69 -9.08
N PHE A 39 4.76 -12.73 -8.71
CA PHE A 39 5.56 -11.52 -8.52
C PHE A 39 5.98 -10.93 -9.86
N VAL A 40 5.82 -9.61 -10.01
CA VAL A 40 6.26 -8.83 -11.18
C VAL A 40 7.14 -7.67 -10.74
N ILE A 41 8.08 -7.28 -11.59
CA ILE A 41 9.01 -6.17 -11.35
C ILE A 41 8.89 -5.18 -12.50
N PRO A 42 7.99 -4.21 -12.44
CA PRO A 42 7.93 -3.13 -13.42
C PRO A 42 9.15 -2.19 -13.30
N PRO A 43 9.56 -1.51 -14.38
CA PRO A 43 10.68 -0.58 -14.35
C PRO A 43 10.38 0.64 -13.46
N LEU A 44 11.43 1.19 -12.83
CA LEU A 44 11.32 2.41 -12.02
C LEU A 44 11.08 3.65 -12.87
N VAL A 45 11.63 3.68 -14.07
CA VAL A 45 11.62 4.82 -14.99
C VAL A 45 10.95 4.41 -16.29
N GLU A 46 9.98 5.21 -16.74
CA GLU A 46 9.29 5.04 -18.02
C GLU A 46 9.07 6.40 -18.69
N TYR A 47 8.68 6.41 -19.97
CA TYR A 47 8.21 7.64 -20.60
C TYR A 47 6.96 8.15 -19.87
N VAL A 48 6.87 9.47 -19.67
CA VAL A 48 5.77 10.11 -18.94
C VAL A 48 4.41 9.70 -19.51
N GLU A 49 4.29 9.64 -20.83
CA GLU A 49 3.07 9.23 -21.49
C GLU A 49 2.63 7.81 -21.09
N SER A 50 3.58 6.89 -20.92
CA SER A 50 3.30 5.52 -20.46
C SER A 50 2.88 5.48 -19.00
N LEU A 51 3.60 6.21 -18.13
CA LEU A 51 3.31 6.25 -16.69
C LEU A 51 1.96 6.88 -16.37
N LEU A 52 1.56 7.89 -17.13
CA LEU A 52 0.33 8.64 -16.89
C LEU A 52 -0.89 8.08 -17.65
N THR A 53 -0.68 7.09 -18.50
CA THR A 53 -1.77 6.42 -19.22
C THR A 53 -2.77 5.80 -18.24
N GLY A 54 -4.04 6.18 -18.33
CA GLY A 54 -5.11 5.70 -17.45
C GLY A 54 -5.10 6.24 -16.02
N THR A 55 -4.23 7.24 -15.72
CA THR A 55 -4.14 7.88 -14.41
C THR A 55 -4.75 9.29 -14.44
N GLY A 56 -5.06 9.84 -13.25
CA GLY A 56 -5.60 11.20 -13.13
C GLY A 56 -4.51 12.27 -13.05
N ARG A 57 -4.93 13.55 -13.06
CA ARG A 57 -4.07 14.73 -12.92
C ARG A 57 -3.22 14.71 -11.65
N ASP A 58 -3.74 14.12 -10.57
CA ASP A 58 -3.01 13.99 -9.31
C ASP A 58 -1.73 13.16 -9.44
N MET A 59 -1.76 12.12 -10.28
CA MET A 59 -0.59 11.28 -10.54
C MET A 59 0.48 12.06 -11.32
N ASP A 60 0.07 12.89 -12.28
CA ASP A 60 0.98 13.76 -13.03
C ASP A 60 1.72 14.74 -12.10
N LEU A 61 1.01 15.34 -11.14
CA LEU A 61 1.59 16.25 -10.16
C LEU A 61 2.56 15.56 -9.18
N LYS A 62 2.33 14.26 -8.89
CA LYS A 62 3.19 13.45 -8.02
C LYS A 62 4.42 12.90 -8.71
N THR A 63 4.44 12.83 -10.05
CA THR A 63 5.48 12.19 -10.83
C THR A 63 6.69 13.12 -11.02
N PHE A 64 7.88 12.67 -10.61
CA PHE A 64 9.14 13.32 -11.01
C PHE A 64 9.38 13.15 -12.49
N LYS A 65 9.70 14.24 -13.17
CA LYS A 65 9.96 14.26 -14.62
C LYS A 65 11.42 14.57 -14.88
N LEU A 66 12.02 13.88 -15.84
CA LEU A 66 13.39 14.01 -16.26
C LEU A 66 13.52 13.82 -17.78
N VAL A 67 14.57 14.38 -18.37
CA VAL A 67 14.84 14.22 -19.80
C VAL A 67 15.74 13.01 -20.01
N ASP A 68 15.35 12.09 -20.86
CA ASP A 68 16.18 10.99 -21.32
C ASP A 68 17.32 11.49 -22.20
N GLN A 69 18.55 11.30 -21.76
CA GLN A 69 19.73 11.76 -22.50
C GLN A 69 19.95 11.01 -23.82
N LEU A 70 19.37 9.82 -23.99
CA LEU A 70 19.50 9.03 -25.22
C LEU A 70 18.52 9.48 -26.30
N SER A 71 17.26 9.73 -25.93
CA SER A 71 16.20 10.02 -26.89
C SER A 71 15.73 11.46 -26.90
N GLY A 72 16.10 12.27 -25.89
CA GLY A 72 15.57 13.62 -25.66
C GLY A 72 14.11 13.65 -25.19
N ARG A 73 13.47 12.51 -24.97
CA ARG A 73 12.07 12.42 -24.54
C ARG A 73 11.94 12.61 -23.03
N MET A 74 10.74 13.01 -22.61
CA MET A 74 10.42 13.14 -21.20
C MET A 74 10.14 11.76 -20.58
N MET A 75 10.88 11.44 -19.52
CA MET A 75 10.66 10.29 -18.66
C MET A 75 10.17 10.70 -17.28
N GLY A 76 9.63 9.76 -16.52
CA GLY A 76 9.25 9.95 -15.13
C GLY A 76 9.69 8.82 -14.24
N LEU A 77 9.88 9.11 -12.94
CA LEU A 77 9.94 8.11 -11.89
C LEU A 77 8.52 7.72 -11.51
N ARG A 78 8.25 6.42 -11.43
CA ARG A 78 6.90 5.95 -11.04
C ARG A 78 6.49 6.49 -9.67
N ALA A 79 5.28 7.04 -9.58
CA ALA A 79 4.68 7.47 -8.33
C ALA A 79 3.73 6.39 -7.73
N ASP A 80 3.36 5.38 -8.53
CA ASP A 80 2.56 4.22 -8.15
C ASP A 80 2.89 3.04 -9.08
N ILE A 81 2.91 1.83 -8.52
CA ILE A 81 3.19 0.60 -9.28
C ILE A 81 1.92 0.01 -9.90
N THR A 82 0.74 0.22 -9.31
CA THR A 82 -0.52 -0.38 -9.74
C THR A 82 -0.84 -0.15 -11.23
N PRO A 83 -0.68 1.05 -11.82
CA PRO A 83 -0.91 1.25 -13.26
C PRO A 83 0.03 0.42 -14.14
N GLN A 84 1.29 0.24 -13.72
CA GLN A 84 2.25 -0.58 -14.43
C GLN A 84 1.86 -2.06 -14.42
N VAL A 85 1.34 -2.55 -13.27
CA VAL A 85 0.85 -3.93 -13.15
C VAL A 85 -0.40 -4.14 -14.00
N ALA A 86 -1.32 -3.16 -14.04
CA ALA A 86 -2.47 -3.19 -14.94
C ALA A 86 -2.05 -3.27 -16.42
N ARG A 87 -1.01 -2.53 -16.82
CA ARG A 87 -0.41 -2.63 -18.16
C ARG A 87 0.18 -4.02 -18.41
N ILE A 88 0.87 -4.60 -17.44
CA ILE A 88 1.44 -5.96 -17.55
C ILE A 88 0.32 -6.97 -17.78
N ASP A 89 -0.77 -6.93 -17.00
CA ASP A 89 -1.92 -7.82 -17.19
C ASP A 89 -2.58 -7.62 -18.56
N ALA A 90 -2.92 -6.37 -18.90
CA ALA A 90 -3.71 -6.07 -20.08
C ALA A 90 -2.94 -6.25 -21.39
N HIS A 91 -1.65 -5.92 -21.43
CA HIS A 91 -0.86 -5.83 -22.66
C HIS A 91 0.19 -6.94 -22.77
N LEU A 92 0.95 -7.26 -21.72
CA LEU A 92 2.07 -8.20 -21.82
C LEU A 92 1.63 -9.64 -21.55
N LEU A 93 0.89 -9.89 -20.47
CA LEU A 93 0.41 -11.24 -20.15
C LEU A 93 -0.81 -11.61 -20.97
N ASN A 94 -1.76 -10.69 -21.09
CA ASN A 94 -2.99 -10.80 -21.88
C ASN A 94 -3.71 -12.16 -21.72
N ARG A 95 -3.78 -12.67 -20.48
CA ARG A 95 -4.34 -13.98 -20.16
C ARG A 95 -5.86 -13.95 -20.09
N GLU A 96 -6.49 -15.07 -20.48
CA GLU A 96 -7.90 -15.31 -20.16
C GLU A 96 -8.06 -15.73 -18.68
N GLY A 97 -9.28 -15.52 -18.12
CA GLY A 97 -9.60 -15.90 -16.76
C GLY A 97 -8.98 -15.01 -15.67
N ILE A 98 -8.83 -15.56 -14.46
CA ILE A 98 -8.37 -14.81 -13.28
C ILE A 98 -6.85 -14.75 -13.27
N THR A 99 -6.29 -13.56 -13.10
CA THR A 99 -4.85 -13.32 -12.96
C THR A 99 -4.59 -12.67 -11.59
N ARG A 100 -3.63 -13.20 -10.83
CA ARG A 100 -3.17 -12.68 -9.56
C ARG A 100 -1.72 -12.23 -9.67
N LEU A 101 -1.46 -10.94 -9.46
CA LEU A 101 -0.12 -10.35 -9.55
C LEU A 101 0.22 -9.64 -8.24
N CYS A 102 1.48 -9.66 -7.85
CA CYS A 102 1.97 -8.89 -6.72
C CYS A 102 3.30 -8.22 -7.05
N TYR A 103 3.63 -7.20 -6.28
CA TYR A 103 4.82 -6.40 -6.51
C TYR A 103 5.38 -5.83 -5.20
N CYS A 104 6.65 -5.45 -5.24
CA CYS A 104 7.29 -4.64 -4.21
C CYS A 104 8.40 -3.81 -4.85
N GLY A 105 8.41 -2.49 -4.59
CA GLY A 105 9.44 -1.61 -5.11
C GLY A 105 9.28 -0.17 -4.64
N SER A 106 10.35 0.62 -4.76
CA SER A 106 10.30 2.05 -4.45
C SER A 106 9.45 2.80 -5.46
N VAL A 107 8.73 3.79 -4.96
CA VAL A 107 8.06 4.82 -5.74
C VAL A 107 8.59 6.19 -5.30
N ALA A 108 8.44 7.22 -6.13
CA ALA A 108 8.97 8.54 -5.82
C ALA A 108 7.90 9.61 -6.04
N HIS A 109 7.66 10.43 -5.01
CA HIS A 109 6.69 11.51 -5.02
C HIS A 109 7.36 12.87 -5.01
N THR A 110 6.91 13.79 -5.87
CA THR A 110 7.36 15.19 -5.87
C THR A 110 7.07 15.89 -4.55
N ARG A 111 6.00 15.47 -3.85
CA ARG A 111 5.56 15.97 -2.55
C ARG A 111 5.15 14.80 -1.66
N PRO A 112 5.30 14.90 -0.34
CA PRO A 112 4.79 13.88 0.58
C PRO A 112 3.27 13.76 0.43
N SER A 113 2.76 12.54 0.52
CA SER A 113 1.32 12.25 0.38
C SER A 113 0.49 12.72 1.59
N ALA A 114 1.12 12.88 2.74
CA ALA A 114 0.56 13.43 3.97
C ALA A 114 1.69 13.96 4.86
N THR A 115 1.33 14.73 5.91
CA THR A 115 2.30 15.23 6.89
C THR A 115 3.08 14.09 7.53
N GLY A 116 4.40 14.22 7.54
CA GLY A 116 5.32 13.24 8.14
C GLY A 116 5.61 12.02 7.27
N ARG A 117 5.04 11.93 6.06
CA ARG A 117 5.33 10.83 5.12
C ARG A 117 6.58 11.08 4.29
N THR A 118 7.28 10.01 3.97
CA THR A 118 8.40 10.04 3.02
C THR A 118 7.93 10.34 1.60
N ARG A 119 8.82 10.93 0.81
CA ARG A 119 8.66 11.07 -0.65
C ARG A 119 9.11 9.83 -1.41
N GLU A 120 9.69 8.86 -0.72
CA GLU A 120 10.19 7.62 -1.30
C GLU A 120 9.62 6.39 -0.57
N PRO A 121 8.30 6.12 -0.71
CA PRO A 121 7.69 4.92 -0.17
C PRO A 121 8.27 3.64 -0.77
N LEU A 122 8.35 2.57 0.03
CA LEU A 122 8.56 1.21 -0.47
C LEU A 122 7.20 0.53 -0.59
N GLN A 123 6.59 0.68 -1.76
CA GLN A 123 5.26 0.17 -2.03
C GLN A 123 5.28 -1.36 -2.24
N ILE A 124 4.41 -2.07 -1.51
CA ILE A 124 4.09 -3.49 -1.72
C ILE A 124 2.59 -3.63 -1.94
N GLY A 125 2.18 -4.49 -2.86
CA GLY A 125 0.76 -4.68 -3.16
C GLY A 125 0.45 -5.95 -3.93
N ALA A 126 -0.85 -6.22 -4.04
CA ALA A 126 -1.40 -7.37 -4.73
C ALA A 126 -2.66 -6.97 -5.51
N GLU A 127 -2.77 -7.46 -6.75
CA GLU A 127 -3.82 -7.12 -7.71
C GLU A 127 -4.45 -8.39 -8.27
N LEU A 128 -5.77 -8.43 -8.32
CA LEU A 128 -6.55 -9.52 -8.89
C LEU A 128 -7.36 -9.02 -10.07
N TYR A 129 -7.16 -9.62 -11.22
CA TYR A 129 -7.80 -9.27 -12.49
C TYR A 129 -8.73 -10.38 -12.97
N GLY A 130 -9.82 -10.00 -13.66
CA GLY A 130 -10.66 -10.91 -14.41
C GLY A 130 -11.88 -11.45 -13.66
N HIS A 131 -12.17 -11.01 -12.43
CA HIS A 131 -13.35 -11.42 -11.67
C HIS A 131 -14.22 -10.23 -11.25
N ARG A 132 -15.54 -10.29 -11.59
CA ARG A 132 -16.48 -9.17 -11.37
C ARG A 132 -17.17 -9.21 -10.00
N GLY A 133 -17.18 -10.37 -9.34
CA GLY A 133 -17.94 -10.57 -8.11
C GLY A 133 -17.23 -10.00 -6.89
N LEU A 134 -17.98 -9.86 -5.79
CA LEU A 134 -17.48 -9.40 -4.49
C LEU A 134 -16.43 -10.33 -3.88
N GLU A 135 -16.41 -11.59 -4.31
CA GLU A 135 -15.50 -12.61 -3.81
C GLU A 135 -14.02 -12.22 -4.06
N SER A 136 -13.74 -11.54 -5.18
CA SER A 136 -12.38 -11.04 -5.45
C SER A 136 -12.02 -9.87 -4.56
N ASP A 137 -12.96 -8.96 -4.27
CA ASP A 137 -12.73 -7.87 -3.33
C ASP A 137 -12.50 -8.39 -1.92
N ALA A 138 -13.27 -9.41 -1.52
CA ALA A 138 -13.12 -10.08 -0.23
C ALA A 138 -11.77 -10.81 -0.12
N GLU A 139 -11.32 -11.52 -1.16
CA GLU A 139 -10.00 -12.16 -1.22
C GLU A 139 -8.88 -11.14 -0.99
N VAL A 140 -8.93 -10.03 -1.73
CA VAL A 140 -7.92 -8.96 -1.66
C VAL A 140 -7.91 -8.28 -0.28
N GLN A 141 -9.08 -7.98 0.29
CA GLN A 141 -9.19 -7.42 1.64
C GLN A 141 -8.64 -8.39 2.71
N GLN A 142 -8.97 -9.68 2.61
CA GLN A 142 -8.45 -10.68 3.55
C GLN A 142 -6.93 -10.81 3.45
N LEU A 143 -6.38 -10.78 2.23
CA LEU A 143 -4.93 -10.82 2.01
C LEU A 143 -4.24 -9.59 2.62
N MET A 144 -4.83 -8.39 2.46
CA MET A 144 -4.36 -7.16 3.11
C MET A 144 -4.35 -7.31 4.64
N LEU A 145 -5.45 -7.76 5.23
CA LEU A 145 -5.55 -7.95 6.68
C LEU A 145 -4.57 -9.01 7.21
N GLN A 146 -4.37 -10.10 6.48
CA GLN A 146 -3.36 -11.11 6.83
C GLN A 146 -1.95 -10.55 6.77
N SER A 147 -1.63 -9.73 5.76
CA SER A 147 -0.33 -9.06 5.63
C SER A 147 -0.03 -8.15 6.82
N LEU A 148 -1.02 -7.35 7.24
CA LEU A 148 -0.89 -6.48 8.40
C LEU A 148 -0.73 -7.26 9.71
N ARG A 149 -1.46 -8.38 9.88
CA ARG A 149 -1.32 -9.25 11.05
C ARG A 149 0.04 -9.94 11.10
N LEU A 150 0.55 -10.44 9.97
CA LEU A 150 1.90 -10.98 9.88
C LEU A 150 2.96 -9.94 10.23
N ALA A 151 2.72 -8.68 9.90
CA ALA A 151 3.56 -7.58 10.36
C ALA A 151 3.43 -7.30 11.88
N GLY A 152 2.49 -7.94 12.59
CA GLY A 152 2.28 -7.75 14.03
C GLY A 152 1.23 -6.68 14.37
N ILE A 153 0.46 -6.22 13.39
CA ILE A 153 -0.62 -5.24 13.59
C ILE A 153 -1.94 -6.00 13.74
N ALA A 154 -2.49 -6.03 14.95
CA ALA A 154 -3.72 -6.77 15.28
C ALA A 154 -4.97 -5.87 15.28
N GLU A 155 -4.86 -4.67 15.84
CA GLU A 155 -5.97 -3.72 16.02
C GLU A 155 -6.17 -2.85 14.79
N ILE A 156 -6.87 -3.38 13.79
CA ILE A 156 -7.11 -2.71 12.51
C ILE A 156 -8.53 -2.16 12.50
N GLN A 157 -8.66 -0.86 12.25
CA GLN A 157 -9.92 -0.19 11.91
C GLN A 157 -10.01 -0.10 10.39
N LEU A 158 -11.11 -0.57 9.81
CA LEU A 158 -11.31 -0.55 8.36
C LEU A 158 -12.40 0.45 7.98
N ASP A 159 -12.06 1.42 7.13
CA ASP A 159 -13.02 2.31 6.50
C ASP A 159 -13.38 1.79 5.11
N LEU A 160 -14.67 1.77 4.81
CA LEU A 160 -15.24 1.32 3.55
C LEU A 160 -15.99 2.48 2.86
N GLY A 161 -15.74 2.64 1.59
CA GLY A 161 -16.47 3.55 0.72
C GLY A 161 -16.90 2.86 -0.58
N HIS A 162 -17.72 3.56 -1.38
CA HIS A 162 -18.12 3.03 -2.68
C HIS A 162 -18.30 4.17 -3.68
N VAL A 163 -17.36 4.29 -4.61
CA VAL A 163 -17.38 5.39 -5.60
C VAL A 163 -18.60 5.34 -6.54
N GLY A 164 -19.22 4.19 -6.70
CA GLY A 164 -20.44 4.02 -7.49
C GLY A 164 -21.63 4.85 -6.99
N VAL A 165 -21.65 5.23 -5.71
CA VAL A 165 -22.71 6.12 -5.16
C VAL A 165 -22.59 7.50 -5.80
N PHE A 166 -21.42 8.14 -5.70
CA PHE A 166 -21.18 9.44 -6.31
C PHE A 166 -21.34 9.40 -7.83
N ARG A 167 -20.75 8.39 -8.52
CA ARG A 167 -20.88 8.22 -9.96
C ARG A 167 -22.34 8.08 -10.43
N SER A 168 -23.17 7.39 -9.66
CA SER A 168 -24.58 7.25 -9.99
C SER A 168 -25.32 8.60 -9.89
N ILE A 169 -25.04 9.37 -8.85
CA ILE A 169 -25.62 10.70 -8.68
C ILE A 169 -25.15 11.64 -9.81
N ALA A 170 -23.85 11.68 -10.10
CA ALA A 170 -23.27 12.51 -11.13
C ALA A 170 -23.84 12.20 -12.52
N ARG A 171 -23.86 10.92 -12.90
CA ARG A 171 -24.40 10.48 -14.19
C ARG A 171 -25.89 10.77 -14.35
N ARG A 172 -26.69 10.55 -13.29
CA ARG A 172 -28.14 10.81 -13.32
C ARG A 172 -28.48 12.29 -13.29
N GLY A 173 -27.59 13.10 -12.71
CA GLY A 173 -27.69 14.56 -12.72
C GLY A 173 -27.10 15.22 -13.97
N ASP A 174 -26.59 14.41 -14.93
CA ASP A 174 -25.93 14.89 -16.18
C ASP A 174 -24.85 15.93 -15.89
N LEU A 175 -24.01 15.67 -14.88
CA LEU A 175 -22.95 16.58 -14.49
C LEU A 175 -21.81 16.58 -15.52
N SER A 176 -21.24 17.76 -15.80
CA SER A 176 -20.06 17.84 -16.66
C SER A 176 -18.83 17.26 -15.96
N ALA A 177 -17.84 16.83 -16.75
CA ALA A 177 -16.59 16.26 -16.19
C ALA A 177 -15.84 17.29 -15.32
N GLU A 178 -15.91 18.57 -15.67
CA GLU A 178 -15.29 19.66 -14.90
C GLU A 178 -15.97 19.81 -13.54
N LEU A 179 -17.31 19.80 -13.51
CA LEU A 179 -18.07 19.88 -12.25
C LEU A 179 -17.89 18.63 -11.37
N GLU A 180 -17.81 17.43 -11.99
CA GLU A 180 -17.48 16.21 -11.26
C GLU A 180 -16.11 16.32 -10.55
N ASP A 181 -15.10 16.90 -11.21
CA ASP A 181 -13.77 17.10 -10.63
C ASP A 181 -13.78 18.10 -9.46
N GLU A 182 -14.50 19.21 -9.60
CA GLU A 182 -14.63 20.20 -8.54
C GLU A 182 -15.37 19.60 -7.34
N LEU A 183 -16.50 18.92 -7.56
CA LEU A 183 -17.26 18.22 -6.54
C LEU A 183 -16.44 17.15 -5.83
N PHE A 184 -15.61 16.41 -6.57
CA PHE A 184 -14.69 15.44 -6.01
C PHE A 184 -13.74 16.08 -4.98
N GLY A 185 -13.09 17.19 -5.33
CA GLY A 185 -12.16 17.90 -4.43
C GLY A 185 -12.86 18.43 -3.17
N VAL A 186 -14.05 18.96 -3.34
CA VAL A 186 -14.87 19.54 -2.26
C VAL A 186 -15.42 18.44 -1.33
N LEU A 187 -15.85 17.30 -1.85
CA LEU A 187 -16.28 16.15 -1.05
C LEU A 187 -15.13 15.56 -0.26
N GLN A 188 -13.95 15.42 -0.87
CA GLN A 188 -12.76 14.91 -0.20
C GLN A 188 -12.30 15.81 0.97
N SER A 189 -12.37 17.13 0.79
CA SER A 189 -12.07 18.09 1.87
C SER A 189 -13.21 18.30 2.84
N LYS A 190 -14.40 17.74 2.56
CA LYS A 190 -15.66 17.96 3.30
C LYS A 190 -16.00 19.45 3.44
N ASP A 191 -15.66 20.28 2.44
CA ASP A 191 -15.95 21.71 2.38
C ASP A 191 -17.41 21.94 2.02
N ARG A 192 -18.25 22.07 3.05
CA ARG A 192 -19.70 22.26 2.89
C ARG A 192 -20.11 23.58 2.24
N PRO A 193 -19.49 24.74 2.55
CA PRO A 193 -19.74 25.98 1.82
C PRO A 193 -19.52 25.84 0.33
N ALA A 194 -18.35 25.36 -0.10
CA ALA A 194 -18.04 25.14 -1.50
C ALA A 194 -18.98 24.12 -2.15
N LEU A 195 -19.32 23.02 -1.45
CA LEU A 195 -20.27 22.02 -1.94
C LEU A 195 -21.65 22.64 -2.22
N ARG A 196 -22.12 23.55 -1.34
CA ARG A 196 -23.38 24.27 -1.53
C ARG A 196 -23.34 25.17 -2.75
N GLU A 197 -22.23 25.86 -3.00
CA GLU A 197 -22.06 26.70 -4.19
C GLU A 197 -22.09 25.87 -5.46
N LEU A 198 -21.34 24.77 -5.51
CA LEU A 198 -21.28 23.89 -6.68
C LEU A 198 -22.60 23.14 -6.97
N THR A 199 -23.40 22.91 -5.95
CA THR A 199 -24.71 22.26 -6.11
C THR A 199 -25.85 23.25 -6.40
N ASN A 200 -25.57 24.57 -6.31
CA ASN A 200 -26.55 25.61 -6.62
C ASN A 200 -26.87 25.61 -8.11
N GLY A 201 -28.17 25.48 -8.44
CA GLY A 201 -28.62 25.43 -9.81
C GLY A 201 -28.70 24.03 -10.41
N LEU A 202 -28.26 23.01 -9.70
CA LEU A 202 -28.52 21.61 -10.08
C LEU A 202 -29.99 21.25 -9.82
N ASP A 203 -30.45 20.19 -10.47
CA ASP A 203 -31.75 19.61 -10.14
C ASP A 203 -31.83 19.31 -8.62
N PRO A 204 -32.97 19.60 -7.95
CA PRO A 204 -33.08 19.49 -6.50
C PRO A 204 -32.74 18.12 -5.94
N ARG A 205 -33.06 17.04 -6.65
CA ARG A 205 -32.78 15.68 -6.22
C ARG A 205 -31.28 15.38 -6.24
N THR A 206 -30.58 15.80 -7.28
CA THR A 206 -29.13 15.68 -7.42
C THR A 206 -28.40 16.52 -6.39
N GLY A 207 -28.78 17.80 -6.25
CA GLY A 207 -28.18 18.71 -5.26
C GLY A 207 -28.33 18.21 -3.82
N GLN A 208 -29.53 17.75 -3.42
CA GLN A 208 -29.77 17.19 -2.08
C GLN A 208 -28.96 15.89 -1.84
N ALA A 209 -28.86 15.03 -2.85
CA ALA A 209 -28.06 13.82 -2.74
C ALA A 209 -26.58 14.14 -2.49
N LEU A 210 -25.97 15.03 -3.29
CA LEU A 210 -24.58 15.47 -3.13
C LEU A 210 -24.36 16.13 -1.77
N MET A 211 -25.24 17.03 -1.34
CA MET A 211 -25.16 17.70 -0.04
C MET A 211 -25.27 16.74 1.15
N SER A 212 -25.88 15.57 0.97
CA SER A 212 -26.02 14.57 2.03
C SER A 212 -24.78 13.69 2.22
N LEU A 213 -23.93 13.53 1.19
CA LEU A 213 -22.77 12.61 1.22
C LEU A 213 -21.82 12.86 2.39
N PRO A 214 -21.41 14.11 2.72
CA PRO A 214 -20.52 14.37 3.85
C PRO A 214 -21.08 13.99 5.23
N ASP A 215 -22.41 13.76 5.35
CA ASP A 215 -23.08 13.32 6.59
C ASP A 215 -23.25 11.80 6.66
N LEU A 216 -22.98 11.11 5.55
CA LEU A 216 -23.16 9.66 5.44
C LEU A 216 -21.85 8.96 5.77
N TYR A 217 -21.47 9.02 7.05
CA TYR A 217 -20.34 8.29 7.64
C TYR A 217 -20.74 7.68 8.98
N GLY A 218 -20.01 6.66 9.44
CA GLY A 218 -20.24 5.97 10.71
C GLY A 218 -20.28 4.46 10.59
N GLY A 219 -20.90 3.80 11.56
CA GLY A 219 -21.06 2.33 11.59
C GLY A 219 -22.19 1.82 10.70
N ASP A 220 -22.65 0.58 10.97
CA ASP A 220 -23.68 -0.08 10.16
C ASP A 220 -25.00 0.71 10.04
N GLU A 221 -25.34 1.54 11.04
CA GLU A 221 -26.52 2.42 11.00
C GLU A 221 -26.44 3.48 9.90
N MET A 222 -25.24 3.81 9.44
CA MET A 222 -25.04 4.74 8.33
C MET A 222 -25.69 4.20 7.05
N LEU A 223 -25.57 2.90 6.76
CA LEU A 223 -26.15 2.29 5.56
C LEU A 223 -27.66 2.48 5.49
N GLN A 224 -28.36 2.38 6.65
CA GLN A 224 -29.80 2.62 6.74
C GLN A 224 -30.14 4.10 6.53
N ARG A 225 -29.32 5.01 7.05
CA ARG A 225 -29.48 6.46 6.81
C ARG A 225 -29.27 6.79 5.33
N ALA A 226 -28.26 6.19 4.72
CA ALA A 226 -27.96 6.36 3.28
C ALA A 226 -29.14 5.91 2.41
N ALA A 227 -29.70 4.72 2.67
CA ALA A 227 -30.86 4.21 1.95
C ALA A 227 -32.10 5.12 2.04
N LYS A 228 -32.25 5.89 3.12
CA LYS A 228 -33.36 6.85 3.31
C LYS A 228 -33.11 8.23 2.71
N ARG A 229 -31.85 8.65 2.60
CA ARG A 229 -31.48 10.02 2.18
C ARG A 229 -31.08 10.11 0.72
N LEU A 230 -30.51 9.04 0.19
CA LEU A 230 -30.09 8.98 -1.22
C LEU A 230 -31.24 8.62 -2.13
N PRO A 231 -31.19 9.04 -3.41
CA PRO A 231 -32.17 8.63 -4.40
C PRO A 231 -32.20 7.11 -4.57
N ASP A 232 -33.42 6.56 -4.79
CA ASP A 232 -33.59 5.15 -5.08
C ASP A 232 -33.16 4.85 -6.54
N TYR A 233 -31.84 4.79 -6.72
CA TYR A 233 -31.22 4.35 -7.96
C TYR A 233 -30.69 2.93 -7.77
N PRO A 234 -30.94 2.01 -8.73
CA PRO A 234 -30.49 0.62 -8.61
C PRO A 234 -28.99 0.49 -8.31
N GLU A 235 -28.17 1.38 -8.87
CA GLU A 235 -26.73 1.40 -8.66
C GLU A 235 -26.36 1.79 -7.23
N ILE A 236 -27.09 2.71 -6.60
CA ILE A 236 -26.90 3.09 -5.19
C ILE A 236 -27.32 1.94 -4.28
N SER A 237 -28.50 1.37 -4.51
CA SER A 237 -29.00 0.23 -3.73
C SER A 237 -28.02 -0.95 -3.79
N LYS A 238 -27.46 -1.23 -4.98
CA LYS A 238 -26.41 -2.23 -5.16
C LYS A 238 -25.16 -1.91 -4.34
N ALA A 239 -24.64 -0.67 -4.44
CA ALA A 239 -23.46 -0.23 -3.70
C ALA A 239 -23.63 -0.37 -2.17
N LEU A 240 -24.78 0.02 -1.63
CA LEU A 240 -25.08 -0.13 -0.21
C LEU A 240 -25.18 -1.62 0.21
N ALA A 241 -25.76 -2.47 -0.64
CA ALA A 241 -25.81 -3.91 -0.40
C ALA A 241 -24.41 -4.56 -0.40
N GLU A 242 -23.54 -4.14 -1.30
CA GLU A 242 -22.12 -4.56 -1.34
C GLU A 242 -21.38 -4.16 -0.08
N LEU A 243 -21.48 -2.90 0.36
CA LEU A 243 -20.89 -2.45 1.62
C LEU A 243 -21.42 -3.24 2.83
N GLN A 244 -22.73 -3.54 2.87
CA GLN A 244 -23.31 -4.35 3.93
C GLN A 244 -22.79 -5.79 3.95
N ALA A 245 -22.57 -6.39 2.76
CA ALA A 245 -21.99 -7.72 2.64
C ALA A 245 -20.57 -7.75 3.20
N PHE A 246 -19.74 -6.76 2.86
CA PHE A 246 -18.37 -6.62 3.41
C PHE A 246 -18.37 -6.45 4.93
N SER A 247 -19.24 -5.59 5.48
CA SER A 247 -19.34 -5.42 6.93
C SER A 247 -19.63 -6.75 7.64
N LYS A 248 -20.54 -7.53 7.11
CA LYS A 248 -20.88 -8.85 7.68
C LYS A 248 -19.69 -9.81 7.66
N GLU A 249 -18.93 -9.83 6.57
CA GLU A 249 -17.77 -10.71 6.42
C GLU A 249 -16.61 -10.32 7.34
N LEU A 250 -16.46 -9.02 7.61
CA LEU A 250 -15.39 -8.46 8.44
C LEU A 250 -15.65 -8.51 9.94
N ARG A 251 -16.89 -8.79 10.36
CA ARG A 251 -17.25 -8.88 11.79
C ARG A 251 -16.38 -9.91 12.52
N GLY A 252 -15.76 -9.47 13.61
CA GLY A 252 -14.85 -10.28 14.42
C GLY A 252 -13.49 -10.53 13.79
N LYS A 253 -13.26 -10.03 12.56
CA LYS A 253 -11.95 -10.11 11.91
C LYS A 253 -11.13 -8.83 12.04
N VAL A 254 -11.74 -7.70 12.37
CA VAL A 254 -11.11 -6.38 12.57
C VAL A 254 -11.63 -5.74 13.85
N ALA A 255 -10.92 -4.75 14.38
CA ALA A 255 -11.32 -4.02 15.59
C ALA A 255 -12.61 -3.21 15.37
N GLY A 256 -12.82 -2.70 14.17
CA GLY A 256 -14.05 -2.02 13.78
C GLY A 256 -14.15 -1.81 12.28
N VAL A 257 -15.37 -1.58 11.82
CA VAL A 257 -15.69 -1.18 10.44
C VAL A 257 -16.46 0.12 10.49
N SER A 258 -16.02 1.08 9.71
CA SER A 258 -16.74 2.33 9.45
C SER A 258 -16.95 2.51 7.95
N PHE A 259 -17.88 3.38 7.62
CA PHE A 259 -18.23 3.72 6.25
C PHE A 259 -18.12 5.23 6.05
N ASP A 260 -17.71 5.65 4.85
CA ASP A 260 -17.75 7.06 4.44
C ASP A 260 -18.11 7.16 2.96
N LEU A 261 -19.31 7.67 2.65
CA LEU A 261 -19.76 7.82 1.26
C LEU A 261 -19.24 9.11 0.60
N ALA A 262 -18.58 9.99 1.35
CA ALA A 262 -17.80 11.10 0.81
C ALA A 262 -16.32 10.72 0.58
N GLU A 263 -15.91 9.51 1.00
CA GLU A 263 -14.58 8.98 0.69
C GLU A 263 -14.53 8.55 -0.80
N VAL A 264 -14.18 9.52 -1.61
CA VAL A 264 -14.10 9.37 -3.07
C VAL A 264 -12.66 9.38 -3.58
N ARG A 265 -11.67 9.15 -2.69
CA ARG A 265 -10.24 9.07 -3.09
C ARG A 265 -10.06 8.11 -4.24
N GLY A 266 -9.34 8.55 -5.26
CA GLY A 266 -9.16 7.74 -6.45
C GLY A 266 -10.43 7.58 -7.31
N TYR A 267 -11.43 8.45 -7.19
CA TYR A 267 -12.69 8.41 -7.97
C TYR A 267 -12.48 8.16 -9.46
N ARG A 268 -11.46 8.79 -10.08
CA ARG A 268 -11.14 8.59 -11.49
C ARG A 268 -10.56 7.21 -11.77
N TYR A 269 -9.93 6.60 -10.77
CA TYR A 269 -9.27 5.31 -10.85
C TYR A 269 -10.21 4.16 -10.45
N HIS A 270 -10.91 4.28 -9.28
CA HIS A 270 -11.78 3.24 -8.74
C HIS A 270 -13.14 3.19 -9.43
N SER A 271 -13.74 2.00 -9.49
CA SER A 271 -15.05 1.76 -10.11
C SER A 271 -16.11 1.20 -9.16
N GLY A 272 -15.73 0.77 -7.97
CA GLY A 272 -16.58 0.07 -7.00
C GLY A 272 -16.23 0.40 -5.56
N VAL A 273 -16.14 -0.64 -4.74
CA VAL A 273 -15.73 -0.53 -3.34
C VAL A 273 -14.31 0.03 -3.23
N VAL A 274 -14.10 0.89 -2.23
CA VAL A 274 -12.79 1.34 -1.78
C VAL A 274 -12.65 1.04 -0.29
N PHE A 275 -11.44 0.75 0.16
CA PHE A 275 -11.17 0.44 1.55
C PHE A 275 -9.82 0.99 2.00
N SER A 276 -9.77 1.39 3.28
CA SER A 276 -8.58 1.95 3.91
C SER A 276 -8.42 1.35 5.30
N ALA A 277 -7.23 0.81 5.60
CA ALA A 277 -6.91 0.25 6.90
C ALA A 277 -6.19 1.29 7.77
N TYR A 278 -6.69 1.50 8.97
CA TYR A 278 -6.12 2.39 9.98
C TYR A 278 -5.73 1.61 11.24
N VAL A 279 -4.82 2.17 12.00
CA VAL A 279 -4.44 1.70 13.33
C VAL A 279 -4.62 2.82 14.35
N ILE A 280 -4.89 2.46 15.59
CA ILE A 280 -5.02 3.42 16.69
C ILE A 280 -3.71 4.20 16.83
N GLY A 281 -3.81 5.52 16.85
CA GLY A 281 -2.65 6.41 16.94
C GLY A 281 -2.03 6.83 15.60
N SER A 282 -2.53 6.33 14.46
CA SER A 282 -2.16 6.85 13.13
C SER A 282 -3.30 7.64 12.51
N ALA A 283 -3.02 8.86 12.08
CA ALA A 283 -3.98 9.68 11.34
C ALA A 283 -4.09 9.27 9.86
N ASN A 284 -3.15 8.47 9.37
CA ASN A 284 -3.06 8.05 7.98
C ASN A 284 -3.42 6.57 7.83
N ALA A 285 -4.08 6.22 6.73
CA ALA A 285 -4.26 4.83 6.35
C ALA A 285 -2.91 4.17 6.09
N ILE A 286 -2.70 2.97 6.63
CA ILE A 286 -1.48 2.16 6.49
C ILE A 286 -1.53 1.22 5.29
N ALA A 287 -2.73 0.91 4.80
CA ALA A 287 -2.98 0.20 3.56
C ALA A 287 -4.25 0.76 2.92
N VAL A 288 -4.28 0.80 1.59
CA VAL A 288 -5.43 1.27 0.80
C VAL A 288 -5.66 0.36 -0.38
N GLY A 289 -6.90 0.24 -0.81
CA GLY A 289 -7.25 -0.56 -1.97
C GLY A 289 -8.67 -0.32 -2.45
N GLY A 290 -9.06 -1.08 -3.48
CA GLY A 290 -10.41 -1.01 -4.04
C GLY A 290 -10.51 -1.62 -5.43
N ARG A 291 -11.72 -1.55 -6.02
CA ARG A 291 -12.05 -2.02 -7.36
C ARG A 291 -11.81 -0.95 -8.40
N TYR A 292 -11.18 -1.32 -9.54
CA TYR A 292 -10.80 -0.40 -10.62
C TYR A 292 -10.88 -1.05 -12.02
N ASP A 293 -12.07 -1.36 -12.47
CA ASP A 293 -12.33 -2.18 -13.68
C ASP A 293 -11.90 -1.54 -15.00
N GLU A 294 -11.77 -0.20 -15.04
CA GLU A 294 -11.55 0.54 -16.29
C GLU A 294 -10.07 0.85 -16.59
N VAL A 295 -9.17 0.68 -15.65
CA VAL A 295 -7.77 1.10 -15.79
C VAL A 295 -7.07 0.39 -16.95
N GLY A 296 -7.34 -0.90 -17.13
CA GLY A 296 -6.79 -1.68 -18.25
C GLY A 296 -7.24 -1.21 -19.62
N LYS A 297 -8.36 -0.45 -19.75
CA LYS A 297 -8.85 0.10 -21.00
C LYS A 297 -7.84 1.02 -21.68
N ALA A 298 -7.11 1.81 -20.87
CA ALA A 298 -6.06 2.68 -21.36
C ALA A 298 -4.89 1.92 -22.01
N PHE A 299 -4.76 0.64 -21.70
CA PHE A 299 -3.77 -0.30 -22.25
C PHE A 299 -4.38 -1.29 -23.24
N GLY A 300 -5.59 -1.01 -23.76
CA GLY A 300 -6.26 -1.78 -24.80
C GLY A 300 -7.23 -2.85 -24.31
N ARG A 301 -7.30 -3.17 -23.00
CA ARG A 301 -8.17 -4.21 -22.46
C ARG A 301 -8.73 -3.86 -21.08
N ALA A 302 -9.99 -3.42 -21.03
CA ALA A 302 -10.71 -3.28 -19.77
C ALA A 302 -11.00 -4.66 -19.16
N ARG A 303 -10.65 -4.84 -17.88
CA ARG A 303 -10.93 -6.06 -17.11
C ARG A 303 -11.35 -5.69 -15.70
N PRO A 304 -12.29 -6.44 -15.10
CA PRO A 304 -12.52 -6.31 -13.68
C PRO A 304 -11.23 -6.47 -12.90
N ALA A 305 -10.96 -5.53 -12.01
CA ALA A 305 -9.74 -5.50 -11.25
C ALA A 305 -9.97 -4.98 -9.83
N THR A 306 -9.31 -5.58 -8.87
CA THR A 306 -9.31 -5.14 -7.48
C THR A 306 -7.94 -5.43 -6.86
N GLY A 307 -7.49 -4.58 -5.96
CA GLY A 307 -6.17 -4.72 -5.36
C GLY A 307 -5.98 -3.83 -4.15
N PHE A 308 -4.83 -3.97 -3.52
CA PHE A 308 -4.40 -3.09 -2.43
C PHE A 308 -2.90 -2.83 -2.48
N SER A 309 -2.49 -1.74 -1.84
CA SER A 309 -1.09 -1.44 -1.60
C SER A 309 -0.87 -0.84 -0.21
N MET A 310 0.36 -0.94 0.27
CA MET A 310 0.83 -0.34 1.52
C MET A 310 2.30 0.07 1.39
N ASP A 311 2.73 1.02 2.24
CA ASP A 311 4.14 1.38 2.37
C ASP A 311 4.80 0.56 3.49
N LEU A 312 5.75 -0.30 3.14
CA LEU A 312 6.48 -1.13 4.11
C LEU A 312 7.28 -0.31 5.12
N ARG A 313 7.73 0.90 4.76
CA ARG A 313 8.45 1.79 5.68
C ARG A 313 7.52 2.25 6.81
N GLU A 314 6.27 2.63 6.47
CA GLU A 314 5.26 3.02 7.44
C GLU A 314 4.83 1.84 8.33
N VAL A 315 4.55 0.70 7.71
CA VAL A 315 4.20 -0.52 8.46
C VAL A 315 5.31 -0.90 9.43
N ALA A 316 6.58 -0.88 9.00
CA ALA A 316 7.72 -1.18 9.85
C ALA A 316 7.91 -0.18 11.00
N ALA A 317 7.57 1.09 10.80
CA ALA A 317 7.69 2.14 11.83
C ALA A 317 6.69 1.96 12.98
N LEU A 318 5.52 1.36 12.72
CA LEU A 318 4.49 1.09 13.72
C LEU A 318 4.83 -0.08 14.65
N LEU A 319 5.78 -0.91 14.26
CA LEU A 319 6.12 -2.11 15.04
C LEU A 319 7.05 -1.78 16.21
N PRO A 320 6.89 -2.47 17.34
CA PRO A 320 7.82 -2.32 18.46
C PRO A 320 9.24 -2.64 18.00
N ARG A 321 10.21 -1.90 18.53
CA ARG A 321 11.63 -2.18 18.27
C ARG A 321 11.96 -3.56 18.81
N LYS A 322 12.20 -4.54 17.95
CA LYS A 322 12.77 -5.81 18.37
C LYS A 322 14.22 -5.56 18.79
N SER A 323 14.65 -6.21 19.87
CA SER A 323 16.07 -6.27 20.21
C SER A 323 16.85 -6.82 19.01
N VAL A 324 17.96 -6.18 18.68
CA VAL A 324 18.88 -6.72 17.67
C VAL A 324 19.26 -8.13 18.12
N ARG A 325 19.19 -9.12 17.23
CA ARG A 325 19.68 -10.47 17.54
C ARG A 325 21.12 -10.35 18.01
N SER A 326 21.41 -10.90 19.16
CA SER A 326 22.75 -10.97 19.69
C SER A 326 23.65 -11.82 18.78
N ALA A 327 24.92 -11.48 18.73
CA ALA A 327 25.90 -12.14 17.88
C ALA A 327 26.90 -12.95 18.72
N ILE A 328 27.54 -13.91 18.08
CA ILE A 328 28.65 -14.70 18.62
C ILE A 328 29.95 -14.06 18.12
N LEU A 329 30.84 -13.68 19.02
CA LEU A 329 32.19 -13.22 18.69
C LEU A 329 33.09 -14.44 18.47
N ALA A 330 33.81 -14.51 17.37
CA ALA A 330 34.77 -15.57 17.08
C ALA A 330 36.17 -14.97 16.93
N PRO A 331 37.21 -15.57 17.48
CA PRO A 331 38.56 -15.08 17.31
C PRO A 331 39.02 -15.23 15.84
N TYR A 332 39.85 -14.31 15.36
CA TYR A 332 40.50 -14.47 14.07
C TYR A 332 41.58 -15.56 14.16
N SER A 333 41.43 -16.65 13.37
CA SER A 333 42.39 -17.75 13.36
C SER A 333 42.32 -18.54 12.06
N ALA A 334 43.47 -19.11 11.65
CA ALA A 334 43.56 -20.05 10.53
C ALA A 334 43.15 -21.48 10.90
N ASP A 335 42.68 -21.72 12.14
CA ASP A 335 42.22 -23.02 12.61
C ASP A 335 41.02 -23.53 11.78
N ALA A 336 41.20 -24.67 11.12
CA ALA A 336 40.18 -25.29 10.28
C ALA A 336 38.96 -25.74 11.08
N ALA A 337 39.13 -26.17 12.34
CA ALA A 337 38.05 -26.59 13.23
C ALA A 337 37.19 -25.38 13.65
N LEU A 338 37.81 -24.23 13.94
CA LEU A 338 37.10 -22.96 14.18
C LEU A 338 36.27 -22.54 12.95
N ASN A 339 36.90 -22.50 11.79
CA ASN A 339 36.25 -22.09 10.58
C ASN A 339 35.04 -22.98 10.21
N LYS A 340 35.17 -24.31 10.43
CA LYS A 340 34.06 -25.26 10.30
C LYS A 340 32.93 -24.98 11.30
N LYS A 341 33.26 -24.67 12.56
CA LYS A 341 32.27 -24.32 13.59
C LYS A 341 31.55 -23.03 13.25
N ILE A 342 32.26 -21.99 12.78
CA ILE A 342 31.67 -20.71 12.35
C ILE A 342 30.69 -20.94 11.18
N ALA A 343 31.09 -21.71 10.17
CA ALA A 343 30.24 -22.05 9.03
C ALA A 343 28.95 -22.75 9.47
N SER A 344 29.06 -23.77 10.31
CA SER A 344 27.91 -24.51 10.85
C SER A 344 26.94 -23.60 11.65
N LEU A 345 27.45 -22.71 12.48
CA LEU A 345 26.60 -21.74 13.21
C LEU A 345 25.86 -20.79 12.26
N ARG A 346 26.55 -20.30 11.23
CA ARG A 346 25.93 -19.43 10.20
C ARG A 346 24.86 -20.15 9.40
N GLU A 347 25.06 -21.43 9.06
CA GLU A 347 24.04 -22.27 8.40
C GLU A 347 22.80 -22.49 9.29
N GLN A 348 22.98 -22.50 10.62
CA GLN A 348 21.88 -22.53 11.61
C GLN A 348 21.20 -21.17 11.81
N GLY A 349 21.63 -20.13 11.10
CA GLY A 349 21.06 -18.79 11.15
C GLY A 349 21.60 -17.92 12.30
N GLU A 350 22.68 -18.34 12.97
CA GLU A 350 23.38 -17.54 13.96
C GLU A 350 24.21 -16.43 13.32
N ILE A 351 24.31 -15.29 14.00
CA ILE A 351 25.20 -14.20 13.59
C ILE A 351 26.56 -14.46 14.24
N VAL A 352 27.58 -14.71 13.44
CA VAL A 352 28.95 -14.91 13.93
C VAL A 352 29.87 -13.85 13.32
N ILE A 353 30.46 -13.04 14.19
CA ILE A 353 31.40 -11.96 13.85
C ILE A 353 32.81 -12.42 14.17
N ILE A 354 33.71 -12.24 13.24
CA ILE A 354 35.14 -12.51 13.45
C ILE A 354 35.79 -11.26 14.04
N ASP A 355 36.43 -11.38 15.19
CA ASP A 355 37.19 -10.29 15.84
C ASP A 355 38.51 -10.10 15.07
N LEU A 356 38.53 -9.03 14.25
CA LEU A 356 39.70 -8.76 13.42
C LEU A 356 40.85 -8.17 14.28
N PRO A 357 42.10 -8.60 14.05
CA PRO A 357 43.21 -8.10 14.82
C PRO A 357 43.44 -6.59 14.62
N HIS A 358 43.92 -5.93 15.65
CA HIS A 358 44.26 -4.49 15.69
C HIS A 358 43.10 -3.50 15.70
N GLU A 359 41.85 -3.95 15.53
CA GLU A 359 40.65 -3.11 15.62
C GLU A 359 39.68 -3.73 16.63
N LYS A 360 38.99 -2.87 17.38
CA LYS A 360 37.89 -3.37 18.24
C LYS A 360 36.72 -3.77 17.35
N ALA A 361 36.16 -4.96 17.59
CA ALA A 361 34.91 -5.33 16.96
C ALA A 361 33.89 -4.23 17.19
N GLY A 362 33.30 -3.71 16.07
CA GLY A 362 32.34 -2.62 16.14
C GLY A 362 31.18 -2.96 17.08
N THR A 363 30.81 -2.01 17.92
CA THR A 363 29.79 -2.18 18.99
C THR A 363 28.36 -2.28 18.48
N ASP A 364 28.12 -2.12 17.16
CA ASP A 364 26.78 -2.06 16.57
C ASP A 364 26.03 -3.41 16.55
N LEU A 365 26.75 -4.53 16.65
CA LEU A 365 26.19 -5.85 16.83
C LEU A 365 26.48 -6.32 18.25
N ASN A 366 25.47 -6.30 19.10
CA ASN A 366 25.57 -6.70 20.51
C ASN A 366 25.98 -8.17 20.60
N CYS A 367 27.28 -8.44 20.80
CA CYS A 367 27.78 -9.79 21.03
C CYS A 367 27.52 -10.15 22.47
N ASP A 368 26.71 -11.17 22.71
CA ASP A 368 26.45 -11.73 24.03
C ASP A 368 27.14 -13.07 24.26
N ARG A 369 27.71 -13.64 23.20
CA ARG A 369 28.38 -14.94 23.21
C ARG A 369 29.73 -14.85 22.49
N ILE A 370 30.64 -15.76 22.84
CA ILE A 370 31.99 -15.88 22.26
C ILE A 370 32.31 -17.34 21.96
N LEU A 371 33.07 -17.60 20.90
CA LEU A 371 33.66 -18.92 20.65
C LEU A 371 34.99 -19.06 21.42
N VAL A 372 35.06 -20.08 22.27
CA VAL A 372 36.24 -20.40 23.04
C VAL A 372 36.69 -21.83 22.78
N LEU A 373 38.00 -22.08 22.80
CA LEU A 373 38.57 -23.43 22.67
C LEU A 373 38.64 -24.08 24.07
N ARG A 374 37.86 -25.15 24.30
CA ARG A 374 37.88 -25.93 25.52
C ARG A 374 38.17 -27.41 25.19
N ASN A 375 39.16 -27.99 25.81
CA ASN A 375 39.54 -29.40 25.61
C ASN A 375 39.68 -29.80 24.11
N GLY A 376 40.19 -28.87 23.28
CA GLY A 376 40.38 -29.11 21.85
C GLY A 376 39.11 -28.97 20.99
N VAL A 377 37.99 -28.53 21.55
CA VAL A 377 36.71 -28.32 20.87
C VAL A 377 36.29 -26.85 20.96
N TRP A 378 35.83 -26.26 19.86
CA TRP A 378 35.27 -24.91 19.83
C TRP A 378 33.82 -24.90 20.31
N GLU A 379 33.57 -24.21 21.42
CA GLU A 379 32.27 -24.10 22.07
C GLU A 379 31.83 -22.66 22.21
N THR A 380 30.50 -22.43 22.20
CA THR A 380 29.91 -21.12 22.48
C THR A 380 29.81 -20.92 23.99
N SER A 381 30.28 -19.79 24.49
CA SER A 381 30.20 -19.37 25.89
C SER A 381 29.63 -17.96 25.97
N ASP A 382 28.96 -17.63 27.07
CA ASP A 382 28.48 -16.28 27.31
C ASP A 382 29.65 -15.27 27.39
N LEU A 383 29.49 -14.14 26.76
CA LEU A 383 30.40 -13.02 26.87
C LEU A 383 30.02 -12.26 28.16
N LYS A 384 30.89 -12.29 29.16
CA LYS A 384 30.69 -11.58 30.45
C LYS A 384 30.95 -10.10 30.32
#